data_425bb3421732126e902b9c150c52c2dd
#
_entry.id   425bb3421732126e902b9c150c52c2dd
#
_cell.length_a   1.000
_cell.length_b   1.000
_cell.length_c   1.000
_cell.angle_alpha   90.00
_cell.angle_beta   90.00
_cell.angle_gamma   90.00
#
_symmetry.space_group_name_H-M   'P 1'
#
loop_
_entity.id
_entity.type
_entity.pdbx_description
1 polymer ?
#
loop_
_entity_poly.entity_id
_entity_poly.type
_entity_poly.pdbx_seq_one_letter_code
_entity_poly.pdbx_strand_id
1 'polypeptide(L)'
;MSPDDGLPALHLLVVDDDDTVRNACCEIARKMGFVVVSSPDLDGARQILKHHKVDLLLLDLKLAGARGLTLLEEVKILHAETSVVVMTAFASVASAVEAMRIGAEDYLTKPFAVEELVTVLERAADRTHFDIESRRLRDRLRNPKGPGHLIGRSPEMEKLYRILSKVAHTQHPVLIVGESGTGKELVARSIHFNGPNAQRPFIPVDCGSLMPEMIESELFGYVKGAFTGPGRSAATHSKDGLLTAADGGTVFLDEIAELPLDLQAKLLRALQEKAVFPVGGANSVPVSTRVLAATSRNLAAMVEAGRFRRDLYFRLNVVNLRIPPLRDRKDDIPVLVQHFLERAQRENGRQYTMSADALRAVMGYDWPGNVRELESAIERACALSSGPIVHMGDLPTQLHDFVMHGRTSRVESVDPVPPGLEVVSEVLARPVVSIAELEKQAILGTIRDLKGDKLIAAKLLGIGKTTLYRKLKEYGVGDDDEF
;
A
#
# COMPACT_ATOMS: atom_id res chain seq x y z
N MET A 1 -22.48 -24.27 16.09
CA MET A 1 -21.35 -23.53 16.68
C MET A 1 -21.23 -23.89 18.16
N SER A 2 -20.09 -24.42 18.57
CA SER A 2 -19.81 -24.64 20.00
C SER A 2 -19.43 -23.31 20.67
N PRO A 3 -19.82 -23.06 21.94
CA PRO A 3 -19.61 -21.76 22.59
C PRO A 3 -18.17 -21.44 22.99
N ASP A 4 -17.14 -22.04 22.37
CA ASP A 4 -15.76 -22.04 22.86
C ASP A 4 -14.75 -21.34 21.93
N ASP A 5 -15.18 -20.63 20.88
CA ASP A 5 -14.24 -19.99 19.93
C ASP A 5 -13.73 -18.60 20.34
N GLY A 6 -13.98 -18.15 21.58
CA GLY A 6 -13.40 -16.88 22.08
C GLY A 6 -13.82 -15.60 21.35
N LEU A 7 -14.78 -15.67 20.43
CA LEU A 7 -15.32 -14.52 19.72
C LEU A 7 -16.34 -13.77 20.60
N PRO A 8 -16.37 -12.43 20.58
CA PRO A 8 -17.35 -11.67 21.34
C PRO A 8 -18.76 -11.95 20.83
N ALA A 9 -19.73 -12.09 21.76
CA ALA A 9 -21.14 -12.24 21.40
C ALA A 9 -21.62 -11.02 20.61
N LEU A 10 -22.31 -11.26 19.48
CA LEU A 10 -22.87 -10.21 18.63
C LEU A 10 -24.21 -9.72 19.17
N HIS A 11 -24.46 -8.43 19.07
CA HIS A 11 -25.73 -7.81 19.45
C HIS A 11 -26.67 -7.77 18.28
N LEU A 12 -27.81 -8.49 18.40
CA LEU A 12 -28.85 -8.57 17.40
C LEU A 12 -30.07 -7.75 17.83
N LEU A 13 -30.53 -6.86 16.96
CA LEU A 13 -31.83 -6.20 17.09
C LEU A 13 -32.84 -6.88 16.13
N VAL A 14 -33.96 -7.32 16.68
CA VAL A 14 -35.10 -7.89 15.92
C VAL A 14 -36.23 -6.86 15.89
N VAL A 15 -36.68 -6.47 14.69
CA VAL A 15 -37.78 -5.50 14.50
C VAL A 15 -38.87 -6.14 13.67
N ASP A 16 -40.01 -6.38 14.30
CA ASP A 16 -41.20 -7.05 13.73
C ASP A 16 -42.41 -6.68 14.52
N ASP A 17 -43.54 -6.36 13.91
CA ASP A 17 -44.79 -6.01 14.59
C ASP A 17 -45.57 -7.23 15.09
N ASP A 18 -45.34 -8.42 14.49
CA ASP A 18 -45.88 -9.69 14.93
C ASP A 18 -45.11 -10.21 16.16
N ASP A 19 -45.77 -10.19 17.34
CA ASP A 19 -45.21 -10.68 18.60
C ASP A 19 -44.75 -12.14 18.51
N THR A 20 -45.45 -12.98 17.76
CA THR A 20 -45.17 -14.42 17.65
C THR A 20 -43.88 -14.62 16.88
N VAL A 21 -43.77 -13.99 15.72
CA VAL A 21 -42.57 -14.05 14.87
C VAL A 21 -41.37 -13.41 15.60
N ARG A 22 -41.55 -12.22 16.17
CA ARG A 22 -40.50 -11.51 16.90
C ARG A 22 -39.94 -12.34 18.05
N ASN A 23 -40.81 -12.93 18.89
CA ASN A 23 -40.38 -13.77 20.00
C ASN A 23 -39.70 -15.05 19.56
N ALA A 24 -40.18 -15.72 18.50
CA ALA A 24 -39.57 -16.90 17.94
C ALA A 24 -38.16 -16.60 17.41
N CYS A 25 -37.97 -15.49 16.64
CA CYS A 25 -36.67 -15.06 16.15
C CYS A 25 -35.70 -14.75 17.33
N CYS A 26 -36.19 -14.09 18.36
CA CYS A 26 -35.39 -13.77 19.55
C CYS A 26 -34.94 -15.05 20.29
N GLU A 27 -35.82 -16.02 20.43
CA GLU A 27 -35.48 -17.27 21.12
C GLU A 27 -34.45 -18.10 20.36
N ILE A 28 -34.63 -18.22 19.04
CA ILE A 28 -33.67 -18.91 18.17
C ILE A 28 -32.31 -18.23 18.21
N ALA A 29 -32.26 -16.91 18.05
CA ALA A 29 -31.01 -16.15 18.06
C ALA A 29 -30.28 -16.24 19.40
N ARG A 30 -31.00 -16.23 20.55
CA ARG A 30 -30.39 -16.45 21.88
C ARG A 30 -29.76 -17.83 22.00
N LYS A 31 -30.42 -18.88 21.45
CA LYS A 31 -29.85 -20.24 21.40
C LYS A 31 -28.60 -20.33 20.55
N MET A 32 -28.45 -19.44 19.57
CA MET A 32 -27.25 -19.33 18.72
C MET A 32 -26.14 -18.49 19.39
N GLY A 33 -26.37 -17.89 20.57
CA GLY A 33 -25.37 -17.13 21.31
C GLY A 33 -25.39 -15.62 21.07
N PHE A 34 -26.41 -15.08 20.40
CA PHE A 34 -26.58 -13.63 20.25
C PHE A 34 -27.08 -12.96 21.53
N VAL A 35 -26.64 -11.72 21.77
CA VAL A 35 -27.28 -10.81 22.73
C VAL A 35 -28.43 -10.10 22.02
N VAL A 36 -29.69 -10.48 22.34
CA VAL A 36 -30.85 -10.09 21.54
C VAL A 36 -31.67 -9.03 22.23
N VAL A 37 -31.93 -7.94 21.51
CA VAL A 37 -32.91 -6.89 21.86
C VAL A 37 -33.97 -6.87 20.73
N SER A 38 -35.21 -6.47 21.06
CA SER A 38 -36.27 -6.43 20.04
C SER A 38 -37.14 -5.17 20.19
N SER A 39 -37.76 -4.78 19.08
CA SER A 39 -38.73 -3.67 19.02
C SER A 39 -39.92 -4.08 18.15
N PRO A 40 -41.16 -3.70 18.53
CA PRO A 40 -42.36 -3.92 17.71
C PRO A 40 -42.53 -2.88 16.59
N ASP A 41 -41.78 -1.77 16.64
CA ASP A 41 -41.93 -0.63 15.74
C ASP A 41 -40.61 0.06 15.43
N LEU A 42 -40.64 0.98 14.42
CA LEU A 42 -39.46 1.72 13.98
C LEU A 42 -38.92 2.73 15.00
N ASP A 43 -39.79 3.32 15.80
CA ASP A 43 -39.37 4.36 16.75
C ASP A 43 -38.63 3.75 17.92
N GLY A 44 -39.10 2.62 18.45
CA GLY A 44 -38.36 1.85 19.43
C GLY A 44 -37.03 1.33 18.88
N ALA A 45 -37.00 0.88 17.63
CA ALA A 45 -35.76 0.45 16.94
C ALA A 45 -34.75 1.61 16.84
N ARG A 46 -35.20 2.82 16.46
CA ARG A 46 -34.35 4.02 16.43
C ARG A 46 -33.79 4.39 17.81
N GLN A 47 -34.58 4.25 18.86
CA GLN A 47 -34.10 4.50 20.21
C GLN A 47 -33.04 3.49 20.65
N ILE A 48 -33.25 2.21 20.34
CA ILE A 48 -32.27 1.17 20.63
C ILE A 48 -30.96 1.44 19.87
N LEU A 49 -31.02 1.75 18.57
CA LEU A 49 -29.84 2.07 17.75
C LEU A 49 -29.06 3.29 18.24
N LYS A 50 -29.73 4.28 18.87
CA LYS A 50 -29.05 5.45 19.45
C LYS A 50 -28.30 5.15 20.74
N HIS A 51 -28.79 4.21 21.55
CA HIS A 51 -28.24 3.96 22.87
C HIS A 51 -27.44 2.67 23.01
N HIS A 52 -27.60 1.75 22.08
CA HIS A 52 -26.95 0.45 22.11
C HIS A 52 -26.19 0.19 20.82
N LYS A 53 -25.04 -0.45 20.93
CA LYS A 53 -24.33 -0.97 19.77
C LYS A 53 -25.09 -2.17 19.23
N VAL A 54 -25.48 -2.12 17.97
CA VAL A 54 -26.16 -3.21 17.25
C VAL A 54 -25.23 -3.68 16.14
N ASP A 55 -24.82 -4.94 16.19
CA ASP A 55 -23.93 -5.54 15.19
C ASP A 55 -24.75 -6.12 14.03
N LEU A 56 -25.93 -6.66 14.29
CA LEU A 56 -26.84 -7.24 13.30
C LEU A 56 -28.27 -6.76 13.54
N LEU A 57 -28.98 -6.40 12.47
CA LEU A 57 -30.40 -6.02 12.48
C LEU A 57 -31.20 -7.01 11.64
N LEU A 58 -32.19 -7.65 12.23
CA LEU A 58 -33.22 -8.45 11.54
C LEU A 58 -34.50 -7.60 11.46
N LEU A 59 -34.87 -7.14 10.26
CA LEU A 59 -35.89 -6.11 10.04
C LEU A 59 -37.04 -6.62 9.15
N ASP A 60 -38.26 -6.54 9.65
CA ASP A 60 -39.43 -6.71 8.77
C ASP A 60 -39.63 -5.44 7.92
N LEU A 61 -39.80 -5.66 6.61
CA LEU A 61 -40.09 -4.58 5.66
C LEU A 61 -41.53 -4.07 5.73
N LYS A 62 -42.47 -4.89 6.26
CA LYS A 62 -43.89 -4.56 6.42
C LYS A 62 -44.22 -4.44 7.91
N LEU A 63 -44.02 -3.28 8.47
CA LEU A 63 -44.47 -2.95 9.81
C LEU A 63 -45.78 -2.19 9.74
N ALA A 64 -46.65 -2.33 10.74
CA ALA A 64 -47.96 -1.67 10.80
C ALA A 64 -47.82 -0.13 10.65
N GLY A 65 -48.22 0.38 9.49
CA GLY A 65 -48.26 1.83 9.20
C GLY A 65 -46.89 2.45 8.74
N ALA A 66 -45.82 1.67 8.59
CA ALA A 66 -44.52 2.20 8.21
C ALA A 66 -43.77 1.27 7.25
N ARG A 67 -42.89 1.84 6.41
CA ARG A 67 -42.05 1.07 5.51
C ARG A 67 -40.71 0.78 6.16
N GLY A 68 -40.36 -0.48 6.41
CA GLY A 68 -39.05 -0.88 6.95
C GLY A 68 -37.84 -0.42 6.12
N LEU A 69 -38.04 -0.17 4.82
CA LEU A 69 -37.00 0.36 3.93
C LEU A 69 -36.44 1.71 4.41
N THR A 70 -37.28 2.57 5.04
CA THR A 70 -36.77 3.86 5.58
C THR A 70 -35.78 3.66 6.73
N LEU A 71 -36.04 2.69 7.61
CA LEU A 71 -35.09 2.35 8.67
C LEU A 71 -33.81 1.75 8.12
N LEU A 72 -33.91 0.91 7.07
CA LEU A 72 -32.74 0.36 6.37
C LEU A 72 -31.84 1.49 5.83
N GLU A 73 -32.41 2.49 5.14
CA GLU A 73 -31.68 3.65 4.63
C GLU A 73 -31.02 4.44 5.77
N GLU A 74 -31.76 4.73 6.84
CA GLU A 74 -31.25 5.44 8.03
C GLU A 74 -30.08 4.67 8.68
N VAL A 75 -30.20 3.36 8.84
CA VAL A 75 -29.16 2.50 9.43
C VAL A 75 -27.92 2.47 8.55
N LYS A 76 -28.07 2.40 7.23
CA LYS A 76 -26.89 2.40 6.32
C LYS A 76 -26.19 3.75 6.26
N ILE A 77 -26.88 4.86 6.54
CA ILE A 77 -26.27 6.20 6.63
C ILE A 77 -25.62 6.44 7.99
N LEU A 78 -26.34 6.15 9.10
CA LEU A 78 -25.91 6.51 10.45
C LEU A 78 -25.11 5.43 11.15
N HIS A 79 -25.38 4.17 10.84
CA HIS A 79 -24.79 2.96 11.43
C HIS A 79 -24.30 2.03 10.31
N ALA A 80 -23.46 2.54 9.40
CA ALA A 80 -22.95 1.81 8.22
C ALA A 80 -22.31 0.45 8.57
N GLU A 81 -21.97 0.26 9.85
CA GLU A 81 -21.34 -0.95 10.39
C GLU A 81 -22.32 -2.06 10.72
N THR A 82 -23.61 -1.73 10.88
CA THR A 82 -24.65 -2.70 11.22
C THR A 82 -25.02 -3.52 10.00
N SER A 83 -24.85 -4.84 10.12
CA SER A 83 -25.31 -5.81 9.12
C SER A 83 -26.84 -5.87 9.17
N VAL A 84 -27.51 -5.82 8.02
CA VAL A 84 -28.99 -5.81 7.98
C VAL A 84 -29.48 -6.96 7.14
N VAL A 85 -30.29 -7.84 7.78
CA VAL A 85 -31.07 -8.90 7.13
C VAL A 85 -32.53 -8.47 7.15
N VAL A 86 -33.20 -8.49 6.00
CA VAL A 86 -34.57 -8.08 5.90
C VAL A 86 -35.53 -9.28 5.85
N MET A 87 -36.67 -9.17 6.53
CA MET A 87 -37.76 -10.13 6.45
C MET A 87 -38.88 -9.54 5.58
N THR A 88 -39.53 -10.34 4.76
CA THR A 88 -40.64 -9.90 3.90
C THR A 88 -41.73 -10.94 3.77
N ALA A 89 -42.99 -10.53 3.93
CA ALA A 89 -44.13 -11.36 3.64
C ALA A 89 -44.46 -11.26 2.15
N PHE A 90 -44.35 -12.37 1.42
CA PHE A 90 -44.54 -12.47 -0.02
C PHE A 90 -43.45 -11.86 -0.90
N ALA A 91 -42.82 -12.72 -1.63
CA ALA A 91 -41.78 -12.41 -2.61
C ALA A 91 -42.30 -11.54 -3.77
N SER A 92 -42.46 -10.24 -3.53
CA SER A 92 -42.20 -9.35 -4.66
C SER A 92 -40.68 -9.28 -4.78
N VAL A 93 -40.16 -9.95 -5.79
CA VAL A 93 -38.74 -9.85 -6.18
C VAL A 93 -38.27 -8.39 -6.17
N ALA A 94 -39.18 -7.45 -6.43
CA ALA A 94 -38.95 -6.02 -6.42
C ALA A 94 -38.54 -5.47 -5.03
N SER A 95 -39.21 -5.86 -3.93
CA SER A 95 -38.89 -5.32 -2.59
C SER A 95 -37.59 -5.88 -2.02
N ALA A 96 -37.28 -7.16 -2.31
CA ALA A 96 -36.01 -7.75 -1.94
C ALA A 96 -34.85 -7.13 -2.74
N VAL A 97 -35.02 -6.94 -4.04
CA VAL A 97 -34.04 -6.26 -4.91
C VAL A 97 -33.82 -4.82 -4.46
N GLU A 98 -34.87 -4.09 -4.07
CA GLU A 98 -34.76 -2.73 -3.56
C GLU A 98 -34.00 -2.70 -2.24
N ALA A 99 -34.31 -3.58 -1.28
CA ALA A 99 -33.58 -3.69 -0.03
C ALA A 99 -32.07 -4.02 -0.23
N MET A 100 -31.77 -4.95 -1.15
CA MET A 100 -30.37 -5.28 -1.51
C MET A 100 -29.65 -4.09 -2.16
N ARG A 101 -30.33 -3.28 -2.96
CA ARG A 101 -29.75 -2.06 -3.56
C ARG A 101 -29.45 -0.98 -2.52
N ILE A 102 -30.28 -0.85 -1.48
CA ILE A 102 -30.08 0.07 -0.36
C ILE A 102 -28.93 -0.40 0.53
N GLY A 103 -28.63 -1.71 0.54
CA GLY A 103 -27.50 -2.26 1.28
C GLY A 103 -27.87 -3.33 2.32
N ALA A 104 -29.03 -3.96 2.22
CA ALA A 104 -29.29 -5.19 2.97
C ALA A 104 -28.30 -6.27 2.54
N GLU A 105 -27.89 -7.12 3.47
CA GLU A 105 -26.90 -8.19 3.20
C GLU A 105 -27.54 -9.48 2.77
N ASP A 106 -28.74 -9.76 3.30
CA ASP A 106 -29.53 -10.94 2.95
C ASP A 106 -31.03 -10.66 3.18
N TYR A 107 -31.87 -11.55 2.71
CA TYR A 107 -33.32 -11.48 2.93
C TYR A 107 -33.89 -12.83 3.30
N LEU A 108 -35.01 -12.83 4.03
CA LEU A 108 -35.74 -13.98 4.48
C LEU A 108 -37.22 -13.81 4.15
N THR A 109 -37.86 -14.81 3.48
CA THR A 109 -39.26 -14.72 3.09
C THR A 109 -40.16 -15.38 4.13
N LYS A 110 -41.17 -14.64 4.66
CA LYS A 110 -42.21 -15.22 5.55
C LYS A 110 -43.28 -15.95 4.74
N PRO A 111 -43.76 -17.15 5.17
CA PRO A 111 -43.27 -17.89 6.33
C PRO A 111 -41.95 -18.61 6.04
N PHE A 112 -41.06 -18.69 7.00
CA PHE A 112 -39.75 -19.33 6.92
C PHE A 112 -39.62 -20.47 7.94
N ALA A 113 -38.81 -21.46 7.61
CA ALA A 113 -38.45 -22.54 8.53
C ALA A 113 -37.37 -22.08 9.52
N VAL A 114 -37.26 -22.74 10.68
CA VAL A 114 -36.22 -22.45 11.67
C VAL A 114 -34.82 -22.58 11.08
N GLU A 115 -34.62 -23.60 10.24
CA GLU A 115 -33.33 -23.87 9.58
C GLU A 115 -32.93 -22.77 8.61
N GLU A 116 -33.88 -22.13 7.95
CA GLU A 116 -33.63 -21.00 7.05
C GLU A 116 -33.15 -19.76 7.85
N LEU A 117 -33.84 -19.44 8.95
CA LEU A 117 -33.45 -18.36 9.83
C LEU A 117 -32.03 -18.58 10.43
N VAL A 118 -31.77 -19.80 10.90
CA VAL A 118 -30.44 -20.18 11.43
C VAL A 118 -29.38 -20.00 10.37
N THR A 119 -29.58 -20.49 9.15
CA THR A 119 -28.62 -20.38 8.05
C THR A 119 -28.31 -18.93 7.67
N VAL A 120 -29.33 -18.07 7.65
CA VAL A 120 -29.17 -16.64 7.33
C VAL A 120 -28.43 -15.91 8.45
N LEU A 121 -28.80 -16.18 9.71
CA LEU A 121 -28.13 -15.56 10.86
C LEU A 121 -26.68 -16.05 11.02
N GLU A 122 -26.37 -17.32 10.73
CA GLU A 122 -24.99 -17.83 10.73
C GLU A 122 -24.13 -17.10 9.69
N ARG A 123 -24.60 -16.99 8.45
CA ARG A 123 -23.89 -16.26 7.38
C ARG A 123 -23.66 -14.79 7.72
N ALA A 124 -24.70 -14.15 8.28
CA ALA A 124 -24.58 -12.75 8.70
C ALA A 124 -23.62 -12.59 9.89
N ALA A 125 -23.64 -13.51 10.85
CA ALA A 125 -22.72 -13.53 11.98
C ALA A 125 -21.26 -13.71 11.54
N ASP A 126 -20.97 -14.69 10.70
CA ASP A 126 -19.62 -14.95 10.19
C ASP A 126 -19.05 -13.72 9.47
N ARG A 127 -19.88 -13.08 8.66
CA ARG A 127 -19.49 -11.85 7.95
C ARG A 127 -19.24 -10.70 8.92
N THR A 128 -20.12 -10.51 9.91
CA THR A 128 -19.99 -9.44 10.91
C THR A 128 -18.75 -9.65 11.80
N HIS A 129 -18.50 -10.89 12.25
CA HIS A 129 -17.27 -11.21 12.98
C HIS A 129 -16.03 -10.91 12.16
N PHE A 130 -16.03 -11.31 10.90
CA PHE A 130 -14.93 -11.02 9.98
C PHE A 130 -14.69 -9.51 9.82
N ASP A 131 -15.75 -8.70 9.67
CA ASP A 131 -15.64 -7.24 9.53
C ASP A 131 -15.15 -6.57 10.83
N ILE A 132 -15.59 -7.02 12.00
CA ILE A 132 -15.10 -6.56 13.30
C ILE A 132 -13.61 -6.88 13.47
N GLU A 133 -13.20 -8.10 13.16
CA GLU A 133 -11.82 -8.53 13.26
C GLU A 133 -10.92 -7.78 12.28
N SER A 134 -11.41 -7.60 11.05
CA SER A 134 -10.72 -6.80 10.03
C SER A 134 -10.54 -5.33 10.44
N ARG A 135 -11.49 -4.73 11.16
CA ARG A 135 -11.37 -3.37 11.72
C ARG A 135 -10.37 -3.32 12.86
N ARG A 136 -10.47 -4.24 13.82
CA ARG A 136 -9.51 -4.34 14.94
C ARG A 136 -8.08 -4.51 14.43
N LEU A 137 -7.91 -5.31 13.39
CA LEU A 137 -6.61 -5.50 12.77
C LEU A 137 -6.14 -4.23 12.05
N ARG A 138 -7.02 -3.52 11.31
CA ARG A 138 -6.69 -2.23 10.70
C ARG A 138 -6.24 -1.20 11.73
N ASP A 139 -6.93 -1.14 12.88
CA ASP A 139 -6.57 -0.23 13.96
C ASP A 139 -5.21 -0.60 14.58
N ARG A 140 -4.92 -1.90 14.72
CA ARG A 140 -3.58 -2.37 15.14
C ARG A 140 -2.51 -2.03 14.10
N LEU A 141 -2.79 -2.22 12.81
CA LEU A 141 -1.88 -1.89 11.71
C LEU A 141 -1.58 -0.39 11.63
N ARG A 142 -2.55 0.44 12.04
CA ARG A 142 -2.43 1.90 12.14
C ARG A 142 -1.79 2.38 13.45
N ASN A 143 -1.59 1.49 14.42
CA ASN A 143 -1.01 1.88 15.70
C ASN A 143 0.50 2.15 15.54
N PRO A 144 0.98 3.39 15.75
CA PRO A 144 2.37 3.77 15.49
C PRO A 144 3.41 3.08 16.39
N LYS A 145 2.96 2.34 17.40
CA LYS A 145 3.83 1.62 18.35
C LYS A 145 3.94 0.11 18.08
N GLY A 146 3.22 -0.42 17.08
CA GLY A 146 3.21 -1.86 16.77
C GLY A 146 4.32 -2.28 15.80
N PRO A 147 4.91 -3.49 15.94
CA PRO A 147 5.79 -4.04 14.92
C PRO A 147 5.02 -4.22 13.60
N GLY A 148 5.58 -3.77 12.48
CA GLY A 148 4.93 -3.83 11.17
C GLY A 148 3.88 -2.74 10.92
N HIS A 149 4.00 -1.61 11.58
CA HIS A 149 3.11 -0.45 11.39
C HIS A 149 3.16 0.06 9.95
N LEU A 150 2.00 0.09 9.31
CA LEU A 150 1.81 0.61 7.96
C LEU A 150 1.06 1.93 8.01
N ILE A 151 1.59 2.94 7.29
CA ILE A 151 1.00 4.28 7.22
C ILE A 151 0.33 4.46 5.86
N GLY A 152 -0.95 4.86 5.88
CA GLY A 152 -1.72 5.19 4.70
C GLY A 152 -3.21 5.24 5.01
N ARG A 153 -3.93 6.11 4.28
CA ARG A 153 -5.40 6.32 4.37
C ARG A 153 -6.05 6.29 3.00
N SER A 154 -5.25 6.20 1.93
CA SER A 154 -5.75 6.16 0.56
C SER A 154 -6.64 4.92 0.33
N PRO A 155 -7.59 4.99 -0.61
CA PRO A 155 -8.44 3.85 -0.98
C PRO A 155 -7.64 2.60 -1.38
N GLU A 156 -6.47 2.79 -1.98
CA GLU A 156 -5.53 1.72 -2.37
C GLU A 156 -4.96 1.02 -1.14
N MET A 157 -4.56 1.78 -0.12
CA MET A 157 -4.08 1.21 1.14
C MET A 157 -5.20 0.53 1.93
N GLU A 158 -6.42 1.06 1.88
CA GLU A 158 -7.59 0.40 2.49
C GLU A 158 -7.86 -0.98 1.86
N LYS A 159 -7.74 -1.10 0.53
CA LYS A 159 -7.83 -2.41 -0.15
C LYS A 159 -6.73 -3.36 0.32
N LEU A 160 -5.49 -2.87 0.44
CA LEU A 160 -4.36 -3.65 0.95
C LEU A 160 -4.63 -4.13 2.38
N TYR A 161 -5.08 -3.26 3.29
CA TYR A 161 -5.41 -3.63 4.67
C TYR A 161 -6.48 -4.72 4.77
N ARG A 162 -7.52 -4.67 3.91
CA ARG A 162 -8.55 -5.71 3.84
C ARG A 162 -7.99 -7.07 3.44
N ILE A 163 -7.02 -7.10 2.52
CA ILE A 163 -6.38 -8.35 2.11
C ILE A 163 -5.43 -8.83 3.22
N LEU A 164 -4.66 -7.93 3.82
CA LEU A 164 -3.74 -8.25 4.92
C LEU A 164 -4.46 -8.92 6.09
N SER A 165 -5.64 -8.41 6.46
CA SER A 165 -6.43 -8.98 7.56
C SER A 165 -6.82 -10.44 7.31
N LYS A 166 -7.17 -10.79 6.06
CA LYS A 166 -7.49 -12.17 5.69
C LYS A 166 -6.26 -13.06 5.68
N VAL A 167 -5.19 -12.54 5.08
CA VAL A 167 -3.94 -13.30 4.84
C VAL A 167 -3.16 -13.54 6.12
N ALA A 168 -3.22 -12.63 7.10
CA ALA A 168 -2.50 -12.79 8.37
C ALA A 168 -2.86 -14.10 9.08
N HIS A 169 -4.11 -14.53 9.03
CA HIS A 169 -4.61 -15.74 9.69
C HIS A 169 -4.41 -17.04 8.90
N THR A 170 -3.92 -16.98 7.66
CA THR A 170 -3.63 -18.16 6.84
C THR A 170 -2.18 -18.60 6.98
N GLN A 171 -1.89 -19.88 6.69
CA GLN A 171 -0.52 -20.42 6.62
C GLN A 171 0.00 -20.52 5.17
N HIS A 172 -0.76 -20.03 4.21
CA HIS A 172 -0.35 -20.08 2.80
C HIS A 172 0.85 -19.18 2.51
N PRO A 173 1.70 -19.56 1.56
CA PRO A 173 2.72 -18.66 1.01
C PRO A 173 2.09 -17.40 0.44
N VAL A 174 2.77 -16.27 0.61
CA VAL A 174 2.33 -14.97 0.10
C VAL A 174 3.43 -14.35 -0.75
N LEU A 175 3.07 -13.95 -1.96
CA LEU A 175 3.95 -13.19 -2.84
C LEU A 175 3.59 -11.69 -2.77
N ILE A 176 4.52 -10.89 -2.28
CA ILE A 176 4.37 -9.44 -2.13
C ILE A 176 5.07 -8.76 -3.31
N VAL A 177 4.31 -8.11 -4.18
CA VAL A 177 4.81 -7.44 -5.36
C VAL A 177 4.69 -5.92 -5.20
N GLY A 178 5.76 -5.19 -5.46
CA GLY A 178 5.75 -3.73 -5.41
C GLY A 178 7.12 -3.16 -5.74
N GLU A 179 7.14 -1.93 -6.22
CA GLU A 179 8.38 -1.22 -6.55
C GLU A 179 9.32 -1.15 -5.34
N SER A 180 10.60 -0.88 -5.61
CA SER A 180 11.58 -0.64 -4.53
C SER A 180 11.13 0.53 -3.66
N GLY A 181 11.30 0.40 -2.34
CA GLY A 181 10.95 1.45 -1.39
C GLY A 181 9.45 1.60 -1.07
N THR A 182 8.55 0.71 -1.56
CA THR A 182 7.11 0.76 -1.26
C THR A 182 6.73 0.26 0.13
N GLY A 183 7.65 -0.45 0.85
CA GLY A 183 7.43 -1.00 2.19
C GLY A 183 7.10 -2.50 2.21
N LYS A 184 7.61 -3.30 1.26
CA LYS A 184 7.37 -4.76 1.17
C LYS A 184 7.70 -5.50 2.47
N GLU A 185 8.81 -5.16 3.13
CA GLU A 185 9.20 -5.74 4.41
C GLU A 185 8.20 -5.39 5.53
N LEU A 186 7.73 -4.14 5.60
CA LEU A 186 6.72 -3.73 6.59
C LEU A 186 5.41 -4.51 6.41
N VAL A 187 5.00 -4.77 5.17
CA VAL A 187 3.85 -5.63 4.86
C VAL A 187 4.09 -7.05 5.34
N ALA A 188 5.25 -7.63 5.11
CA ALA A 188 5.59 -8.98 5.58
C ALA A 188 5.61 -9.06 7.11
N ARG A 189 6.19 -8.08 7.80
CA ARG A 189 6.16 -7.95 9.27
C ARG A 189 4.72 -7.83 9.77
N SER A 190 3.91 -7.01 9.11
CA SER A 190 2.50 -6.86 9.42
C SER A 190 1.73 -8.18 9.33
N ILE A 191 1.96 -9.00 8.30
CA ILE A 191 1.36 -10.33 8.14
C ILE A 191 1.74 -11.24 9.30
N HIS A 192 3.03 -11.27 9.68
CA HIS A 192 3.53 -12.14 10.75
C HIS A 192 2.98 -11.72 12.12
N PHE A 193 3.20 -10.46 12.52
CA PHE A 193 2.87 -9.99 13.87
C PHE A 193 1.36 -9.86 14.15
N ASN A 194 0.53 -9.90 13.11
CA ASN A 194 -0.92 -9.95 13.25
C ASN A 194 -1.50 -11.35 12.97
N GLY A 195 -0.64 -12.34 12.76
CA GLY A 195 -1.02 -13.73 12.55
C GLY A 195 -0.94 -14.58 13.82
N PRO A 196 -1.33 -15.87 13.74
CA PRO A 196 -1.29 -16.79 14.87
C PRO A 196 0.15 -17.07 15.38
N ASN A 197 1.15 -16.86 14.53
CA ASN A 197 2.56 -17.11 14.83
C ASN A 197 3.32 -15.85 15.29
N ALA A 198 2.61 -14.79 15.73
CA ALA A 198 3.21 -13.48 16.10
C ALA A 198 4.32 -13.57 17.17
N GLN A 199 4.29 -14.59 18.04
CA GLN A 199 5.29 -14.83 19.08
C GLN A 199 6.43 -15.75 18.61
N ARG A 200 6.36 -16.27 17.40
CA ARG A 200 7.38 -17.13 16.80
C ARG A 200 8.41 -16.30 16.04
N PRO A 201 9.56 -16.88 15.65
CA PRO A 201 10.58 -16.14 14.92
C PRO A 201 10.06 -15.56 13.58
N PHE A 202 10.46 -14.32 13.29
CA PHE A 202 10.36 -13.70 11.96
C PHE A 202 11.77 -13.48 11.45
N ILE A 203 12.16 -14.20 10.40
CA ILE A 203 13.51 -14.16 9.85
C ILE A 203 13.48 -13.52 8.46
N PRO A 204 13.92 -12.26 8.31
CA PRO A 204 14.08 -11.64 7.02
C PRO A 204 15.39 -12.11 6.37
N VAL A 205 15.34 -12.39 5.07
CA VAL A 205 16.47 -12.77 4.23
C VAL A 205 16.44 -11.92 2.97
N ASP A 206 17.47 -11.12 2.77
CA ASP A 206 17.66 -10.37 1.54
C ASP A 206 18.41 -11.24 0.52
N CYS A 207 17.69 -11.67 -0.53
CA CYS A 207 18.24 -12.53 -1.58
C CYS A 207 19.14 -11.78 -2.58
N GLY A 208 19.16 -10.44 -2.53
CA GLY A 208 19.95 -9.60 -3.43
C GLY A 208 21.30 -9.15 -2.87
N SER A 209 21.46 -9.18 -1.53
CA SER A 209 22.64 -8.60 -0.87
C SER A 209 23.83 -9.52 -0.73
N LEU A 210 23.65 -10.85 -0.84
CA LEU A 210 24.67 -11.85 -0.59
C LEU A 210 25.12 -12.54 -1.89
N MET A 211 26.36 -13.00 -1.92
CA MET A 211 26.81 -13.90 -2.99
C MET A 211 26.01 -15.21 -2.98
N PRO A 212 25.73 -15.83 -4.13
CA PRO A 212 24.90 -17.04 -4.23
C PRO A 212 25.31 -18.16 -3.28
N GLU A 213 26.59 -18.38 -3.12
CA GLU A 213 27.15 -19.43 -2.23
C GLU A 213 26.93 -19.12 -0.75
N MET A 214 26.93 -17.84 -0.40
CA MET A 214 26.62 -17.40 0.96
C MET A 214 25.12 -17.52 1.25
N ILE A 215 24.25 -17.16 0.31
CA ILE A 215 22.80 -17.33 0.45
C ILE A 215 22.44 -18.78 0.66
N GLU A 216 23.07 -19.70 -0.09
CA GLU A 216 22.84 -21.13 0.06
C GLU A 216 23.16 -21.61 1.49
N SER A 217 24.35 -21.27 1.97
CA SER A 217 24.79 -21.67 3.32
C SER A 217 23.96 -21.01 4.44
N GLU A 218 23.50 -19.78 4.23
CA GLU A 218 22.63 -19.10 5.20
C GLU A 218 21.21 -19.70 5.20
N LEU A 219 20.60 -19.90 4.03
CA LEU A 219 19.22 -20.41 3.95
C LEU A 219 19.07 -21.84 4.42
N PHE A 220 19.97 -22.72 3.96
CA PHE A 220 19.85 -24.19 4.16
C PHE A 220 20.74 -24.72 5.27
N GLY A 221 21.76 -23.94 5.69
CA GLY A 221 22.77 -24.42 6.64
C GLY A 221 23.80 -25.33 6.00
N TYR A 222 24.77 -25.80 6.78
CA TYR A 222 25.80 -26.72 6.32
C TYR A 222 26.29 -27.65 7.45
N VAL A 223 26.77 -28.82 7.06
CA VAL A 223 27.40 -29.77 8.00
C VAL A 223 28.90 -29.60 8.05
N LYS A 224 29.52 -30.12 9.12
CA LYS A 224 30.97 -30.18 9.25
C LYS A 224 31.57 -30.91 8.05
N GLY A 225 32.63 -30.33 7.43
CA GLY A 225 33.23 -30.85 6.23
C GLY A 225 32.64 -30.35 4.90
N ALA A 226 31.57 -29.54 4.94
CA ALA A 226 31.06 -28.91 3.74
C ALA A 226 32.12 -27.95 3.13
N PHE A 227 31.96 -27.63 1.83
CA PHE A 227 32.85 -26.74 1.05
C PHE A 227 34.27 -27.27 0.77
N THR A 228 34.47 -28.57 0.77
CA THR A 228 35.77 -29.18 0.36
C THR A 228 35.99 -28.97 -1.13
N GLY A 229 37.02 -28.17 -1.49
CA GLY A 229 37.39 -27.89 -2.90
C GLY A 229 38.76 -27.19 -2.98
N PRO A 230 39.41 -27.13 -4.17
CA PRO A 230 40.67 -26.43 -4.33
C PRO A 230 40.56 -24.96 -3.91
N GLY A 231 41.32 -24.52 -2.89
CA GLY A 231 41.32 -23.16 -2.38
C GLY A 231 40.24 -22.85 -1.34
N ARG A 232 39.43 -23.80 -0.89
CA ARG A 232 38.45 -23.63 0.19
C ARG A 232 38.79 -24.47 1.40
N SER A 233 38.73 -23.88 2.61
CA SER A 233 38.84 -24.60 3.87
C SER A 233 37.54 -25.33 4.19
N ALA A 234 37.59 -26.60 4.54
CA ALA A 234 36.42 -27.34 4.98
C ALA A 234 35.81 -26.68 6.23
N ALA A 235 34.48 -26.67 6.32
CA ALA A 235 33.77 -26.14 7.47
C ALA A 235 34.16 -26.92 8.73
N THR A 236 34.64 -26.23 9.77
CA THR A 236 35.10 -26.83 11.02
C THR A 236 33.96 -27.26 11.95
N HIS A 237 32.78 -26.64 11.77
CA HIS A 237 31.55 -26.91 12.54
C HIS A 237 30.33 -26.89 11.60
N SER A 238 29.20 -27.38 12.06
CA SER A 238 27.91 -27.28 11.37
C SER A 238 27.22 -25.98 11.77
N LYS A 239 26.36 -25.45 10.86
CA LYS A 239 25.51 -24.29 11.10
C LYS A 239 24.10 -24.61 10.63
N ASP A 240 23.12 -24.36 11.47
CA ASP A 240 21.71 -24.44 11.09
C ASP A 240 21.36 -23.32 10.12
N GLY A 241 20.53 -23.64 9.12
CA GLY A 241 20.04 -22.67 8.16
C GLY A 241 18.92 -21.79 8.70
N LEU A 242 18.72 -20.62 8.08
CA LEU A 242 17.66 -19.67 8.45
C LEU A 242 16.25 -20.27 8.31
N LEU A 243 16.04 -21.20 7.37
CA LEU A 243 14.77 -21.93 7.26
C LEU A 243 14.52 -22.83 8.49
N THR A 244 15.55 -23.46 9.03
CA THR A 244 15.47 -24.25 10.26
C THR A 244 15.31 -23.36 11.50
N ALA A 245 16.05 -22.25 11.56
CA ALA A 245 15.95 -21.28 12.65
C ALA A 245 14.56 -20.60 12.73
N ALA A 246 13.83 -20.57 11.62
CA ALA A 246 12.47 -20.03 11.53
C ALA A 246 11.38 -21.09 11.80
N ASP A 247 11.73 -22.28 12.31
CA ASP A 247 10.76 -23.35 12.52
C ASP A 247 9.59 -22.92 13.42
N GLY A 248 8.38 -23.25 13.00
CA GLY A 248 7.13 -22.78 13.62
C GLY A 248 6.82 -21.29 13.42
N GLY A 249 7.72 -20.52 12.80
CA GLY A 249 7.62 -19.08 12.55
C GLY A 249 7.44 -18.72 11.08
N THR A 250 8.09 -17.64 10.67
CA THR A 250 7.99 -17.10 9.30
C THR A 250 9.37 -16.72 8.74
N VAL A 251 9.67 -17.17 7.53
CA VAL A 251 10.78 -16.65 6.72
C VAL A 251 10.22 -15.63 5.72
N PHE A 252 10.87 -14.49 5.64
CA PHE A 252 10.60 -13.48 4.64
C PHE A 252 11.77 -13.39 3.66
N LEU A 253 11.53 -13.75 2.40
CA LEU A 253 12.50 -13.72 1.32
C LEU A 253 12.32 -12.44 0.51
N ASP A 254 13.13 -11.42 0.78
CA ASP A 254 13.10 -10.18 0.01
C ASP A 254 13.89 -10.33 -1.28
N GLU A 255 13.42 -9.68 -2.34
CA GLU A 255 13.95 -9.74 -3.71
C GLU A 255 14.21 -11.19 -4.18
N ILE A 256 13.20 -12.07 -4.04
CA ILE A 256 13.24 -13.49 -4.43
C ILE A 256 13.67 -13.71 -5.89
N ALA A 257 13.45 -12.71 -6.74
CA ALA A 257 13.85 -12.71 -8.15
C ALA A 257 15.36 -12.78 -8.37
N GLU A 258 16.18 -12.46 -7.36
CA GLU A 258 17.65 -12.48 -7.45
C GLU A 258 18.23 -13.86 -7.17
N LEU A 259 17.44 -14.82 -6.68
CA LEU A 259 17.94 -16.17 -6.41
C LEU A 259 18.36 -16.89 -7.72
N PRO A 260 19.54 -17.50 -7.77
CA PRO A 260 19.96 -18.38 -8.87
C PRO A 260 19.01 -19.58 -9.05
N LEU A 261 18.94 -20.12 -10.27
CA LEU A 261 18.02 -21.21 -10.64
C LEU A 261 18.23 -22.51 -9.83
N ASP A 262 19.48 -22.82 -9.46
CA ASP A 262 19.82 -23.96 -8.61
C ASP A 262 19.29 -23.80 -7.18
N LEU A 263 19.38 -22.59 -6.61
CA LEU A 263 18.81 -22.28 -5.29
C LEU A 263 17.30 -22.23 -5.31
N GLN A 264 16.70 -21.76 -6.42
CA GLN A 264 15.26 -21.85 -6.62
C GLN A 264 14.77 -23.29 -6.57
N ALA A 265 15.51 -24.25 -7.16
CA ALA A 265 15.16 -25.67 -7.10
C ALA A 265 15.24 -26.26 -5.68
N LYS A 266 16.26 -25.88 -4.91
CA LYS A 266 16.41 -26.29 -3.50
C LYS A 266 15.32 -25.71 -2.61
N LEU A 267 14.98 -24.43 -2.82
CA LEU A 267 13.89 -23.76 -2.10
C LEU A 267 12.54 -24.45 -2.40
N LEU A 268 12.27 -24.75 -3.68
CA LEU A 268 11.06 -25.47 -4.06
C LEU A 268 10.93 -26.81 -3.32
N ARG A 269 12.03 -27.57 -3.29
CA ARG A 269 12.08 -28.85 -2.58
C ARG A 269 11.79 -28.68 -1.10
N ALA A 270 12.41 -27.70 -0.44
CA ALA A 270 12.15 -27.40 0.97
C ALA A 270 10.69 -27.04 1.24
N LEU A 271 10.04 -26.28 0.34
CA LEU A 271 8.61 -25.92 0.44
C LEU A 271 7.65 -27.08 0.20
N GLN A 272 8.06 -28.06 -0.62
CA GLN A 272 7.21 -29.22 -0.96
C GLN A 272 7.34 -30.32 0.10
N GLU A 273 8.57 -30.67 0.46
CA GLU A 273 8.89 -31.75 1.40
C GLU A 273 8.73 -31.32 2.86
N LYS A 274 8.60 -30.00 3.12
CA LYS A 274 8.66 -29.42 4.48
C LYS A 274 9.89 -29.88 5.25
N ALA A 275 11.02 -29.99 4.55
CA ALA A 275 12.29 -30.42 5.09
C ALA A 275 13.44 -29.73 4.36
N VAL A 276 14.49 -29.41 5.08
CA VAL A 276 15.70 -28.74 4.58
C VAL A 276 16.85 -29.73 4.55
N PHE A 277 17.62 -29.70 3.46
CA PHE A 277 18.87 -30.47 3.33
C PHE A 277 20.05 -29.50 3.52
N PRO A 278 20.80 -29.58 4.63
CA PRO A 278 22.01 -28.78 4.81
C PRO A 278 23.05 -29.09 3.74
N VAL A 279 23.83 -28.08 3.37
CA VAL A 279 24.92 -28.24 2.37
C VAL A 279 25.93 -29.27 2.84
N GLY A 280 26.22 -30.28 2.00
CA GLY A 280 27.09 -31.42 2.35
C GLY A 280 26.45 -32.48 3.25
N GLY A 281 25.19 -32.31 3.69
CA GLY A 281 24.47 -33.27 4.52
C GLY A 281 23.61 -34.24 3.68
N ALA A 282 23.52 -35.49 4.17
CA ALA A 282 22.66 -36.53 3.60
C ALA A 282 21.27 -36.57 4.26
N ASN A 283 21.15 -36.08 5.48
CA ASN A 283 19.90 -36.10 6.24
C ASN A 283 19.12 -34.81 6.08
N SER A 284 17.80 -34.92 5.94
CA SER A 284 16.89 -33.78 5.94
C SER A 284 16.48 -33.40 7.36
N VAL A 285 16.25 -32.12 7.58
CA VAL A 285 15.73 -31.58 8.84
C VAL A 285 14.30 -31.11 8.55
N PRO A 286 13.27 -31.67 9.25
CA PRO A 286 11.90 -31.23 9.05
C PRO A 286 11.72 -29.78 9.53
N VAL A 287 10.96 -28.98 8.78
CA VAL A 287 10.67 -27.56 9.11
C VAL A 287 9.21 -27.24 8.83
N SER A 288 8.58 -26.50 9.74
CA SER A 288 7.20 -26.03 9.61
C SER A 288 7.17 -24.50 9.55
N THR A 289 7.78 -23.94 8.52
CA THR A 289 7.98 -22.49 8.39
C THR A 289 7.02 -21.90 7.36
N ARG A 290 6.34 -20.81 7.71
CA ARG A 290 5.57 -20.00 6.75
C ARG A 290 6.51 -19.20 5.89
N VAL A 291 6.28 -19.18 4.56
CA VAL A 291 7.11 -18.41 3.64
C VAL A 291 6.36 -17.21 3.09
N LEU A 292 6.94 -16.03 3.24
CA LEU A 292 6.55 -14.79 2.58
C LEU A 292 7.67 -14.41 1.62
N ALA A 293 7.34 -14.16 0.35
CA ALA A 293 8.33 -13.76 -0.65
C ALA A 293 7.99 -12.36 -1.18
N ALA A 294 8.99 -11.55 -1.45
CA ALA A 294 8.79 -10.23 -2.02
C ALA A 294 9.68 -10.00 -3.25
N THR A 295 9.22 -9.17 -4.16
CA THR A 295 9.98 -8.77 -5.34
C THR A 295 9.49 -7.44 -5.92
N SER A 296 10.42 -6.70 -6.52
CA SER A 296 10.15 -5.54 -7.37
C SER A 296 10.02 -5.89 -8.86
N ARG A 297 10.42 -7.12 -9.26
CA ARG A 297 10.43 -7.58 -10.65
C ARG A 297 9.17 -8.34 -11.03
N ASN A 298 8.88 -8.36 -12.33
CA ASN A 298 7.80 -9.19 -12.88
C ASN A 298 8.25 -10.66 -13.02
N LEU A 299 7.88 -11.49 -12.04
CA LEU A 299 8.26 -12.92 -12.05
C LEU A 299 7.64 -13.68 -13.22
N ALA A 300 6.43 -13.33 -13.70
CA ALA A 300 5.83 -13.99 -14.85
C ALA A 300 6.69 -13.82 -16.12
N ALA A 301 7.14 -12.60 -16.37
CA ALA A 301 8.07 -12.33 -17.48
C ALA A 301 9.43 -13.02 -17.29
N MET A 302 9.90 -13.17 -16.05
CA MET A 302 11.14 -13.91 -15.76
C MET A 302 10.98 -15.42 -15.99
N VAL A 303 9.80 -15.98 -15.74
CA VAL A 303 9.47 -17.39 -16.05
C VAL A 303 9.52 -17.61 -17.56
N GLU A 304 8.93 -16.74 -18.35
CA GLU A 304 8.97 -16.79 -19.81
C GLU A 304 10.41 -16.68 -20.37
N ALA A 305 11.21 -15.83 -19.72
CA ALA A 305 12.62 -15.65 -20.06
C ALA A 305 13.56 -16.77 -19.52
N GLY A 306 13.03 -17.79 -18.85
CA GLY A 306 13.82 -18.89 -18.26
C GLY A 306 14.70 -18.48 -17.08
N ARG A 307 14.50 -17.29 -16.49
CA ARG A 307 15.28 -16.76 -15.35
C ARG A 307 14.66 -17.08 -13.99
N PHE A 308 13.42 -17.53 -13.99
CA PHE A 308 12.73 -17.99 -12.78
C PHE A 308 11.98 -19.30 -13.08
N ARG A 309 11.99 -20.24 -12.15
CA ARG A 309 11.34 -21.55 -12.34
C ARG A 309 9.84 -21.39 -12.25
N ARG A 310 9.13 -21.98 -13.19
CA ARG A 310 7.66 -21.96 -13.26
C ARG A 310 7.01 -22.66 -12.07
N ASP A 311 7.58 -23.78 -11.63
CA ASP A 311 7.09 -24.57 -10.51
C ASP A 311 7.19 -23.82 -9.17
N LEU A 312 8.30 -23.13 -8.92
CA LEU A 312 8.49 -22.28 -7.75
C LEU A 312 7.52 -21.07 -7.79
N TYR A 313 7.36 -20.44 -8.96
CA TYR A 313 6.43 -19.32 -9.11
C TYR A 313 5.01 -19.70 -8.66
N PHE A 314 4.46 -20.83 -9.14
CA PHE A 314 3.12 -21.26 -8.73
C PHE A 314 3.05 -21.67 -7.25
N ARG A 315 4.14 -22.16 -6.67
CA ARG A 315 4.18 -22.53 -5.25
C ARG A 315 4.18 -21.31 -4.33
N LEU A 316 4.82 -20.21 -4.73
CA LEU A 316 4.88 -18.94 -3.99
C LEU A 316 3.65 -18.07 -4.23
N ASN A 317 3.11 -18.08 -5.44
CA ASN A 317 2.00 -17.21 -5.86
C ASN A 317 0.61 -17.79 -5.52
N VAL A 318 0.43 -18.30 -4.30
CA VAL A 318 -0.86 -18.75 -3.80
C VAL A 318 -1.73 -17.56 -3.43
N VAL A 319 -1.14 -16.59 -2.74
CA VAL A 319 -1.75 -15.29 -2.47
C VAL A 319 -0.84 -14.20 -3.02
N ASN A 320 -1.37 -13.36 -3.90
CA ASN A 320 -0.64 -12.24 -4.47
C ASN A 320 -1.08 -10.91 -3.82
N LEU A 321 -0.12 -10.20 -3.21
CA LEU A 321 -0.32 -8.89 -2.63
C LEU A 321 0.44 -7.84 -3.44
N ARG A 322 -0.28 -6.90 -4.03
CA ARG A 322 0.34 -5.79 -4.74
C ARG A 322 0.30 -4.53 -3.90
N ILE A 323 1.49 -3.96 -3.65
CA ILE A 323 1.62 -2.67 -2.95
C ILE A 323 1.61 -1.57 -4.00
N PRO A 324 0.72 -0.57 -3.89
CA PRO A 324 0.70 0.55 -4.83
C PRO A 324 1.94 1.41 -4.67
N PRO A 325 2.53 1.92 -5.77
CA PRO A 325 3.60 2.91 -5.69
C PRO A 325 3.07 4.23 -5.11
N LEU A 326 3.95 5.06 -4.58
CA LEU A 326 3.56 6.28 -3.84
C LEU A 326 2.82 7.30 -4.73
N ARG A 327 3.15 7.35 -6.02
CA ARG A 327 2.46 8.21 -7.01
C ARG A 327 0.98 7.88 -7.19
N ASP A 328 0.56 6.62 -6.94
CA ASP A 328 -0.83 6.16 -7.04
C ASP A 328 -1.61 6.35 -5.71
N ARG A 329 -0.90 6.80 -4.64
CA ARG A 329 -1.49 7.07 -3.31
C ARG A 329 -0.98 8.40 -2.73
N LYS A 330 -1.01 9.46 -3.53
CA LYS A 330 -0.50 10.80 -3.15
C LYS A 330 -1.19 11.37 -1.90
N ASP A 331 -2.43 10.95 -1.62
CA ASP A 331 -3.16 11.32 -0.40
C ASP A 331 -2.51 10.82 0.90
N ASP A 332 -1.62 9.84 0.81
CA ASP A 332 -0.86 9.32 1.96
C ASP A 332 0.40 10.15 2.26
N ILE A 333 0.88 10.96 1.29
CA ILE A 333 2.12 11.73 1.45
C ILE A 333 2.09 12.66 2.66
N PRO A 334 1.03 13.45 2.93
CA PRO A 334 1.01 14.33 4.10
C PRO A 334 1.15 13.58 5.43
N VAL A 335 0.52 12.42 5.55
CA VAL A 335 0.59 11.59 6.77
C VAL A 335 1.97 10.95 6.93
N LEU A 336 2.60 10.53 5.83
CA LEU A 336 3.97 10.01 5.81
C LEU A 336 4.97 11.11 6.19
N VAL A 337 4.85 12.31 5.62
CA VAL A 337 5.68 13.47 5.97
C VAL A 337 5.58 13.79 7.47
N GLN A 338 4.36 13.86 7.99
CA GLN A 338 4.15 14.12 9.42
C GLN A 338 4.84 13.05 10.28
N HIS A 339 4.70 11.78 9.92
CA HIS A 339 5.36 10.69 10.63
C HIS A 339 6.89 10.80 10.63
N PHE A 340 7.50 11.13 9.49
CA PHE A 340 8.96 11.26 9.39
C PHE A 340 9.45 12.50 10.14
N LEU A 341 8.72 13.61 10.13
CA LEU A 341 9.04 14.79 10.95
C LEU A 341 8.98 14.47 12.46
N GLU A 342 7.95 13.73 12.90
CA GLU A 342 7.82 13.30 14.29
C GLU A 342 8.94 12.33 14.72
N ARG A 343 9.38 11.48 13.78
CA ARG A 343 10.53 10.59 14.02
C ARG A 343 11.83 11.38 14.15
N ALA A 344 12.08 12.31 13.23
CA ALA A 344 13.24 13.20 13.31
C ALA A 344 13.24 14.05 14.59
N GLN A 345 12.04 14.50 15.05
CA GLN A 345 11.89 15.21 16.32
C GLN A 345 12.29 14.34 17.51
N ARG A 346 11.89 13.05 17.53
CA ARG A 346 12.26 12.12 18.62
C ARG A 346 13.76 11.83 18.66
N GLU A 347 14.40 11.77 17.49
CA GLU A 347 15.84 11.48 17.37
C GLU A 347 16.71 12.71 17.71
N ASN A 348 16.29 13.89 17.25
CA ASN A 348 17.09 15.13 17.36
C ASN A 348 16.67 16.04 18.52
N GLY A 349 15.54 15.76 19.19
CA GLY A 349 15.00 16.59 20.27
C GLY A 349 14.47 17.97 19.82
N ARG A 350 14.35 18.22 18.49
CA ARG A 350 13.86 19.48 17.91
C ARG A 350 12.51 19.27 17.26
N GLN A 351 11.61 20.22 17.42
CA GLN A 351 10.35 20.21 16.67
C GLN A 351 10.60 20.61 15.22
N TYR A 352 9.99 19.87 14.31
CA TYR A 352 10.02 20.17 12.88
C TYR A 352 8.61 20.33 12.33
N THR A 353 8.44 21.35 11.50
CA THR A 353 7.23 21.54 10.67
C THR A 353 7.65 21.83 9.25
N MET A 354 6.79 21.55 8.28
CA MET A 354 7.09 21.79 6.86
C MET A 354 6.34 23.03 6.38
N SER A 355 7.00 23.91 5.64
CA SER A 355 6.35 25.07 5.00
C SER A 355 5.35 24.61 3.94
N ALA A 356 4.31 25.41 3.69
CA ALA A 356 3.28 25.07 2.71
C ALA A 356 3.83 24.87 1.29
N ASP A 357 4.86 25.63 0.91
CA ASP A 357 5.50 25.50 -0.40
C ASP A 357 6.30 24.20 -0.53
N ALA A 358 7.06 23.84 0.52
CA ALA A 358 7.78 22.58 0.58
C ALA A 358 6.82 21.39 0.52
N LEU A 359 5.72 21.44 1.27
CA LEU A 359 4.72 20.36 1.27
C LEU A 359 4.06 20.21 -0.11
N ARG A 360 3.75 21.31 -0.80
CA ARG A 360 3.20 21.25 -2.17
C ARG A 360 4.17 20.59 -3.16
N ALA A 361 5.46 20.91 -3.06
CA ALA A 361 6.49 20.28 -3.89
C ALA A 361 6.59 18.78 -3.64
N VAL A 362 6.61 18.38 -2.37
CA VAL A 362 6.66 16.97 -1.94
C VAL A 362 5.43 16.20 -2.42
N MET A 363 4.23 16.78 -2.36
CA MET A 363 2.98 16.16 -2.87
C MET A 363 2.93 16.06 -4.40
N GLY A 364 3.56 17.01 -5.10
CA GLY A 364 3.57 17.01 -6.56
C GLY A 364 4.48 15.97 -7.19
N TYR A 365 5.58 15.64 -6.54
CA TYR A 365 6.61 14.76 -7.06
C TYR A 365 6.15 13.29 -7.11
N ASP A 366 6.67 12.51 -8.06
CA ASP A 366 6.20 11.13 -8.30
C ASP A 366 6.94 10.06 -7.49
N TRP A 367 8.02 10.43 -6.84
CA TRP A 367 8.79 9.57 -5.94
C TRP A 367 9.17 8.21 -6.55
N PRO A 368 10.09 8.17 -7.53
CA PRO A 368 10.50 6.91 -8.15
C PRO A 368 11.09 5.90 -7.15
N GLY A 369 11.73 6.36 -6.07
CA GLY A 369 12.16 5.53 -4.93
C GLY A 369 11.10 5.34 -3.86
N ASN A 370 9.85 5.75 -4.12
CA ASN A 370 8.70 5.57 -3.25
C ASN A 370 8.89 6.13 -1.83
N VAL A 371 8.44 5.40 -0.81
CA VAL A 371 8.48 5.84 0.60
C VAL A 371 9.91 5.96 1.10
N ARG A 372 10.83 5.11 0.64
CA ARG A 372 12.25 5.17 1.05
C ARG A 372 12.93 6.47 0.59
N GLU A 373 12.65 6.91 -0.63
CA GLU A 373 13.16 8.18 -1.16
C GLU A 373 12.56 9.37 -0.41
N LEU A 374 11.23 9.34 -0.16
CA LEU A 374 10.54 10.36 0.63
C LEU A 374 11.12 10.46 2.05
N GLU A 375 11.31 9.33 2.73
CA GLU A 375 11.92 9.25 4.06
C GLU A 375 13.30 9.91 4.06
N SER A 376 14.20 9.48 3.17
CA SER A 376 15.55 10.03 3.04
C SER A 376 15.55 11.53 2.72
N ALA A 377 14.60 11.99 1.90
CA ALA A 377 14.46 13.41 1.56
C ALA A 377 14.06 14.25 2.79
N ILE A 378 13.13 13.76 3.60
CA ILE A 378 12.69 14.46 4.83
C ILE A 378 13.77 14.42 5.90
N GLU A 379 14.42 13.28 6.12
CA GLU A 379 15.54 13.17 7.07
C GLU A 379 16.69 14.15 6.73
N ARG A 380 17.07 14.19 5.44
CA ARG A 380 18.07 15.12 4.95
C ARG A 380 17.63 16.59 5.16
N ALA A 381 16.38 16.91 4.85
CA ALA A 381 15.86 18.26 5.01
C ALA A 381 15.86 18.71 6.48
N CYS A 382 15.47 17.81 7.41
CA CYS A 382 15.55 18.07 8.85
C CYS A 382 17.00 18.28 9.33
N ALA A 383 17.95 17.51 8.78
CA ALA A 383 19.38 17.63 9.13
C ALA A 383 20.01 18.94 8.63
N LEU A 384 19.56 19.46 7.48
CA LEU A 384 20.08 20.69 6.87
C LEU A 384 19.34 21.96 7.33
N SER A 385 18.13 21.82 7.87
CA SER A 385 17.32 22.95 8.32
C SER A 385 17.97 23.68 9.50
N SER A 386 18.12 25.01 9.38
CA SER A 386 18.67 25.86 10.43
C SER A 386 17.67 26.16 11.56
N GLY A 387 16.35 25.90 11.33
CA GLY A 387 15.27 26.24 12.24
C GLY A 387 14.24 25.11 12.40
N PRO A 388 13.12 25.38 13.09
CA PRO A 388 12.05 24.40 13.26
C PRO A 388 11.18 24.21 12.01
N ILE A 389 11.33 25.07 11.01
CA ILE A 389 10.55 25.04 9.77
C ILE A 389 11.44 24.55 8.63
N VAL A 390 11.05 23.43 8.01
CA VAL A 390 11.68 22.92 6.80
C VAL A 390 11.14 23.69 5.60
N HIS A 391 12.01 24.40 4.91
CA HIS A 391 11.69 25.18 3.73
C HIS A 391 12.04 24.43 2.45
N MET A 392 11.58 24.95 1.31
CA MET A 392 11.87 24.40 -0.01
C MET A 392 13.39 24.26 -0.22
N GLY A 393 14.21 25.23 0.24
CA GLY A 393 15.67 25.22 0.12
C GLY A 393 16.38 24.06 0.84
N ASP A 394 15.74 23.45 1.84
CA ASP A 394 16.29 22.32 2.60
C ASP A 394 16.03 20.97 1.90
N LEU A 395 15.08 20.94 0.94
CA LEU A 395 14.74 19.74 0.18
C LEU A 395 15.81 19.41 -0.88
N PRO A 396 15.87 18.14 -1.34
CA PRO A 396 16.78 17.75 -2.42
C PRO A 396 16.56 18.55 -3.71
N THR A 397 17.65 18.77 -4.47
CA THR A 397 17.64 19.57 -5.71
C THR A 397 16.68 19.03 -6.78
N GLN A 398 16.44 17.72 -6.81
CA GLN A 398 15.46 17.08 -7.72
C GLN A 398 14.05 17.65 -7.56
N LEU A 399 13.62 17.99 -6.34
CA LEU A 399 12.33 18.63 -6.10
C LEU A 399 12.32 20.09 -6.57
N HIS A 400 13.45 20.80 -6.45
CA HIS A 400 13.60 22.15 -6.99
C HIS A 400 13.47 22.14 -8.51
N ASP A 401 14.18 21.24 -9.18
CA ASP A 401 14.14 21.11 -10.64
C ASP A 401 12.73 20.75 -11.12
N PHE A 402 12.04 19.83 -10.41
CA PHE A 402 10.67 19.48 -10.70
C PHE A 402 9.70 20.67 -10.63
N VAL A 403 9.82 21.50 -9.58
CA VAL A 403 8.97 22.68 -9.40
C VAL A 403 9.27 23.74 -10.46
N MET A 404 10.55 23.93 -10.82
CA MET A 404 10.95 24.87 -11.86
C MET A 404 10.46 24.46 -13.24
N HIS A 405 10.59 23.18 -13.62
CA HIS A 405 10.08 22.67 -14.90
C HIS A 405 8.55 22.58 -14.95
N GLY A 406 7.90 22.28 -13.84
CA GLY A 406 6.44 22.26 -13.74
C GLY A 406 5.80 23.66 -13.87
N ARG A 407 6.51 24.72 -13.54
CA ARG A 407 6.05 26.11 -13.77
C ARG A 407 6.11 26.52 -15.25
N THR A 408 7.04 25.97 -16.02
CA THR A 408 7.14 26.23 -17.47
C THR A 408 6.09 25.51 -18.28
N SER A 409 5.49 24.41 -17.78
CA SER A 409 4.41 23.65 -18.46
C SER A 409 3.01 24.18 -18.16
N ARG A 410 2.85 25.19 -17.31
CA ARG A 410 1.56 25.79 -16.93
C ARG A 410 1.40 27.20 -17.51
N VAL A 411 1.76 27.36 -18.78
CA VAL A 411 1.34 28.52 -19.57
C VAL A 411 0.04 28.16 -20.26
N GLU A 412 -1.03 28.71 -19.69
CA GLU A 412 -2.33 29.04 -20.28
C GLU A 412 -2.99 28.01 -21.19
N SER A 413 -4.00 27.35 -20.64
CA SER A 413 -5.16 26.93 -21.41
C SER A 413 -5.91 28.21 -21.84
N VAL A 414 -5.61 28.70 -23.02
CA VAL A 414 -6.43 29.68 -23.71
C VAL A 414 -7.69 28.96 -24.20
N ASP A 415 -8.86 29.58 -23.97
CA ASP A 415 -10.16 29.14 -24.39
C ASP A 415 -10.22 28.78 -25.89
N PRO A 416 -11.14 27.89 -26.33
CA PRO A 416 -11.14 27.36 -27.68
C PRO A 416 -11.52 28.46 -28.71
N VAL A 417 -10.58 28.74 -29.61
CA VAL A 417 -10.82 29.54 -30.83
C VAL A 417 -11.61 28.70 -31.85
N PRO A 418 -12.59 29.27 -32.55
CA PRO A 418 -13.46 28.56 -33.49
C PRO A 418 -12.72 28.04 -34.75
N PRO A 419 -13.25 26.99 -35.42
CA PRO A 419 -12.53 26.24 -36.44
C PRO A 419 -12.40 27.01 -37.76
N GLY A 420 -11.17 27.14 -38.24
CA GLY A 420 -10.92 27.64 -39.58
C GLY A 420 -9.56 28.32 -39.79
N LEU A 421 -8.47 27.68 -39.41
CA LEU A 421 -7.13 27.98 -39.99
C LEU A 421 -6.20 26.81 -39.67
N GLU A 422 -5.78 26.10 -40.69
CA GLU A 422 -4.70 25.08 -40.62
C GLU A 422 -3.43 25.78 -40.17
N VAL A 423 -3.00 25.46 -38.94
CA VAL A 423 -1.63 25.74 -38.46
C VAL A 423 -0.87 24.44 -38.40
N VAL A 424 0.09 24.35 -39.28
CA VAL A 424 1.07 23.27 -39.45
C VAL A 424 1.69 22.91 -38.12
N SER A 425 1.59 21.63 -37.76
CA SER A 425 2.30 21.02 -36.64
C SER A 425 3.82 21.01 -36.89
N GLU A 426 4.51 21.96 -36.31
CA GLU A 426 5.96 21.92 -36.12
C GLU A 426 6.25 22.21 -34.65
N VAL A 427 6.05 21.23 -33.77
CA VAL A 427 6.69 21.22 -32.44
C VAL A 427 7.86 20.28 -32.48
N LEU A 428 8.89 20.87 -32.94
CA LEU A 428 10.29 20.51 -32.99
C LEU A 428 10.84 19.94 -31.70
N ALA A 429 11.49 18.80 -31.85
CA ALA A 429 12.63 18.43 -31.04
C ALA A 429 13.66 19.58 -31.09
N ARG A 430 13.87 20.33 -30.01
CA ARG A 430 14.96 21.28 -29.93
C ARG A 430 16.28 20.53 -30.00
N PRO A 431 17.16 20.81 -30.99
CA PRO A 431 18.47 20.21 -31.03
C PRO A 431 19.26 20.66 -29.77
N VAL A 432 20.06 19.76 -29.24
CA VAL A 432 21.00 20.09 -28.13
C VAL A 432 21.97 21.13 -28.68
N VAL A 433 21.80 22.38 -28.25
CA VAL A 433 22.68 23.50 -28.64
C VAL A 433 23.85 23.55 -27.66
N SER A 434 25.07 23.67 -28.15
CA SER A 434 26.26 23.78 -27.30
C SER A 434 26.21 25.08 -26.46
N ILE A 435 26.84 25.07 -25.28
CA ILE A 435 26.92 26.26 -24.40
C ILE A 435 27.54 27.43 -25.16
N ALA A 436 28.53 27.18 -26.03
CA ALA A 436 29.17 28.20 -26.84
C ALA A 436 28.18 28.86 -27.84
N GLU A 437 27.27 28.06 -28.40
CA GLU A 437 26.26 28.58 -29.34
C GLU A 437 25.16 29.35 -28.63
N LEU A 438 24.73 28.92 -27.43
CA LEU A 438 23.82 29.65 -26.57
C LEU A 438 24.42 31.00 -26.11
N GLU A 439 25.71 31.02 -25.74
CA GLU A 439 26.44 32.24 -25.37
C GLU A 439 26.51 33.21 -26.55
N LYS A 440 26.82 32.72 -27.75
CA LYS A 440 26.84 33.51 -28.98
C LYS A 440 25.48 34.12 -29.27
N GLN A 441 24.41 33.35 -29.21
CA GLN A 441 23.05 33.82 -29.44
C GLN A 441 22.62 34.85 -28.41
N ALA A 442 22.97 34.67 -27.12
CA ALA A 442 22.68 35.62 -26.05
C ALA A 442 23.39 36.94 -26.28
N ILE A 443 24.70 36.91 -26.64
CA ILE A 443 25.51 38.12 -26.88
C ILE A 443 24.97 38.88 -28.10
N LEU A 444 24.77 38.19 -29.26
CA LEU A 444 24.31 38.83 -30.48
C LEU A 444 22.87 39.33 -30.38
N GLY A 445 22.00 38.58 -29.71
CA GLY A 445 20.60 38.96 -29.44
C GLY A 445 20.54 40.28 -28.61
N THR A 446 21.26 40.31 -27.48
CA THR A 446 21.28 41.50 -26.60
C THR A 446 21.83 42.75 -27.30
N ILE A 447 22.85 42.63 -28.15
CA ILE A 447 23.39 43.77 -28.92
C ILE A 447 22.37 44.27 -29.97
N ARG A 448 21.67 43.35 -30.63
CA ARG A 448 20.62 43.69 -31.60
C ARG A 448 19.43 44.42 -30.93
N ASP A 449 18.96 43.91 -29.77
CA ASP A 449 17.89 44.52 -29.00
C ASP A 449 18.22 45.92 -28.52
N LEU A 450 19.52 46.18 -28.27
CA LEU A 450 20.06 47.45 -27.84
C LEU A 450 20.56 48.34 -29.01
N LYS A 451 20.17 47.98 -30.26
CA LYS A 451 20.54 48.75 -31.48
C LYS A 451 22.05 49.06 -31.57
N GLY A 452 22.89 48.06 -31.23
CA GLY A 452 24.34 48.18 -31.35
C GLY A 452 25.08 48.75 -30.13
N ASP A 453 24.41 49.11 -29.03
CA ASP A 453 25.09 49.61 -27.84
C ASP A 453 25.86 48.54 -27.09
N LYS A 454 27.13 48.32 -27.46
CA LYS A 454 28.02 47.31 -26.88
C LYS A 454 28.36 47.57 -25.40
N LEU A 455 28.25 48.81 -24.92
CA LEU A 455 28.55 49.14 -23.54
C LEU A 455 27.42 48.75 -22.59
N ILE A 456 26.17 49.03 -22.96
CA ILE A 456 24.98 48.65 -22.20
C ILE A 456 24.82 47.13 -22.26
N ALA A 457 25.07 46.48 -23.42
CA ALA A 457 25.04 45.05 -23.57
C ALA A 457 26.02 44.32 -22.65
N ALA A 458 27.26 44.77 -22.53
CA ALA A 458 28.23 44.19 -21.60
C ALA A 458 27.75 44.25 -20.14
N LYS A 459 27.13 45.36 -19.76
CA LYS A 459 26.61 45.55 -18.40
C LYS A 459 25.41 44.67 -18.09
N LEU A 460 24.49 44.50 -19.02
CA LEU A 460 23.32 43.63 -18.88
C LEU A 460 23.68 42.15 -18.88
N LEU A 461 24.68 41.75 -19.69
CA LEU A 461 25.17 40.38 -19.74
C LEU A 461 26.13 40.03 -18.57
N GLY A 462 26.47 41.00 -17.72
CA GLY A 462 27.37 40.78 -16.57
C GLY A 462 28.79 40.45 -16.94
N ILE A 463 29.25 40.82 -18.18
CA ILE A 463 30.61 40.56 -18.66
C ILE A 463 31.41 41.85 -18.86
N GLY A 464 32.73 41.72 -18.69
CA GLY A 464 33.60 42.86 -18.90
C GLY A 464 33.63 43.32 -20.36
N LYS A 465 33.79 44.66 -20.60
CA LYS A 465 33.85 45.26 -21.93
C LYS A 465 34.91 44.57 -22.83
N THR A 466 36.08 44.32 -22.30
CA THR A 466 37.17 43.64 -23.02
C THR A 466 36.82 42.20 -23.41
N THR A 467 36.06 41.51 -22.56
CA THR A 467 35.59 40.14 -22.81
C THR A 467 34.54 40.14 -23.95
N LEU A 468 33.61 41.11 -23.94
CA LEU A 468 32.58 41.23 -24.97
C LEU A 468 33.23 41.50 -26.33
N TYR A 469 34.17 42.47 -26.43
CA TYR A 469 34.86 42.77 -27.70
C TYR A 469 35.69 41.60 -28.21
N ARG A 470 36.38 40.84 -27.33
CA ARG A 470 37.11 39.64 -27.71
C ARG A 470 36.17 38.58 -28.30
N LYS A 471 34.98 38.35 -27.68
CA LYS A 471 34.00 37.38 -28.14
C LYS A 471 33.37 37.82 -29.46
N LEU A 472 33.06 39.09 -29.65
CA LEU A 472 32.55 39.58 -30.93
C LEU A 472 33.57 39.36 -32.09
N LYS A 473 34.85 39.59 -31.82
CA LYS A 473 35.92 39.28 -32.78
C LYS A 473 36.03 37.78 -33.07
N GLU A 474 35.86 36.94 -32.07
CA GLU A 474 35.85 35.49 -32.22
C GLU A 474 34.63 35.01 -33.04
N TYR A 475 33.51 35.70 -32.97
CA TYR A 475 32.30 35.41 -33.73
C TYR A 475 32.28 36.05 -35.11
N GLY A 476 33.35 36.78 -35.50
CA GLY A 476 33.50 37.39 -36.82
C GLY A 476 32.72 38.65 -37.05
N VAL A 477 32.29 39.34 -35.97
CA VAL A 477 31.53 40.59 -36.02
C VAL A 477 32.51 41.76 -35.87
N GLY A 478 32.60 42.65 -36.90
CA GLY A 478 33.43 43.82 -36.91
C GLY A 478 32.90 45.00 -36.08
N ASP A 479 33.74 46.02 -35.86
CA ASP A 479 33.33 47.20 -35.11
C ASP A 479 32.33 48.07 -35.87
N ASP A 480 32.23 47.96 -37.18
CA ASP A 480 31.38 48.75 -38.09
C ASP A 480 30.16 48.00 -38.64
N ASP A 481 29.88 46.79 -38.16
CA ASP A 481 28.69 46.06 -38.57
C ASP A 481 27.45 46.67 -37.90
N GLU A 482 26.51 47.21 -38.72
CA GLU A 482 25.16 47.64 -38.30
C GLU A 482 24.33 46.41 -37.87
N PHE A 483 23.83 46.46 -36.64
CA PHE A 483 22.97 45.42 -36.04
C PHE A 483 21.48 45.76 -36.16
#